data_91f69eb61f4d27759b0e1aa80ab2a468
#
_entry.id   91f69eb61f4d27759b0e1aa80ab2a468
#
_cell.length_a   1.000
_cell.length_b   1.000
_cell.length_c   1.000
_cell.angle_alpha   90.00
_cell.angle_beta   90.00
_cell.angle_gamma   90.00
#
_symmetry.space_group_name_H-M   'P 1'
#
loop_
_entity.id
_entity.type
_entity.pdbx_description
1 polymer ?
#
loop_
_entity_poly.entity_id
_entity_poly.type
_entity_poly.pdbx_seq_one_letter_code
_entity_poly.pdbx_strand_id
1 'polypeptide(L)'
;MVFGKARNEIQSRIEDGAYLLLNLVDEVNDFFFYKISLIKEEIRTIKEDNKDMDYEEIQSILSPYQQIEEFYNNLCEEAMQMLVSKVYSYAEKHIELILFRIGSSIKKAQKEYRKTHISVEGISDIEKSFYVISNNSNVGISEISEIWRDHKYMHEIRKKIEHHCGDENYSINKDYLISNIQQIKELLCLLEANTR
;
A
#
# COMPACT_ATOMS: atom_id res chain seq x y z
N MET A 1 -23.68 -16.15 21.78
CA MET A 1 -24.26 -15.12 20.89
C MET A 1 -23.43 -13.82 20.79
N VAL A 2 -22.73 -13.38 21.83
CA VAL A 2 -21.89 -12.14 21.82
C VAL A 2 -20.66 -12.28 20.92
N PHE A 3 -19.99 -13.43 20.92
CA PHE A 3 -18.78 -13.66 20.12
C PHE A 3 -19.00 -13.65 18.59
N GLY A 4 -20.13 -14.16 18.11
CA GLY A 4 -20.46 -14.15 16.69
C GLY A 4 -20.71 -12.73 16.14
N LYS A 5 -21.25 -11.83 16.99
CA LYS A 5 -21.52 -10.45 16.61
C LYS A 5 -20.22 -9.61 16.48
N ALA A 6 -19.27 -9.82 17.40
CA ALA A 6 -17.96 -9.17 17.37
C ALA A 6 -17.09 -9.64 16.17
N ARG A 7 -17.19 -10.92 15.81
CA ARG A 7 -16.50 -11.50 14.66
C ARG A 7 -16.96 -10.86 13.35
N ASN A 8 -18.28 -10.76 13.15
CA ASN A 8 -18.84 -10.11 11.96
C ASN A 8 -18.43 -8.61 11.86
N GLU A 9 -18.25 -7.95 13.02
CA GLU A 9 -17.84 -6.54 13.03
C GLU A 9 -16.40 -6.34 12.58
N ILE A 10 -15.44 -7.19 13.02
CA ILE A 10 -14.04 -7.06 12.57
C ILE A 10 -13.92 -7.40 11.08
N GLN A 11 -14.58 -8.46 10.63
CA GLN A 11 -14.60 -8.83 9.23
C GLN A 11 -15.18 -7.71 8.35
N SER A 12 -16.31 -7.12 8.75
CA SER A 12 -16.89 -5.98 8.04
C SER A 12 -15.92 -4.80 7.96
N ARG A 13 -15.22 -4.48 9.05
CA ARG A 13 -14.22 -3.40 9.06
C ARG A 13 -13.04 -3.69 8.13
N ILE A 14 -12.60 -4.95 8.01
CA ILE A 14 -11.55 -5.35 7.07
C ILE A 14 -12.04 -5.12 5.64
N GLU A 15 -13.24 -5.58 5.30
CA GLU A 15 -13.82 -5.46 3.97
C GLU A 15 -14.07 -4.00 3.59
N ASP A 16 -14.67 -3.21 4.48
CA ASP A 16 -14.94 -1.78 4.29
C ASP A 16 -13.65 -0.98 4.12
N GLY A 17 -12.63 -1.27 4.95
CA GLY A 17 -11.33 -0.62 4.86
C GLY A 17 -10.60 -0.91 3.55
N ALA A 18 -10.66 -2.16 3.07
CA ALA A 18 -10.10 -2.54 1.78
C ALA A 18 -10.84 -1.85 0.62
N TYR A 19 -12.17 -1.81 0.67
CA TYR A 19 -12.98 -1.12 -0.33
C TYR A 19 -12.66 0.36 -0.44
N LEU A 20 -12.53 1.05 0.71
CA LEU A 20 -12.16 2.47 0.74
C LEU A 20 -10.77 2.72 0.17
N LEU A 21 -9.80 1.83 0.44
CA LEU A 21 -8.45 1.95 -0.12
C LEU A 21 -8.44 1.71 -1.63
N LEU A 22 -9.19 0.72 -2.13
CA LEU A 22 -9.31 0.46 -3.56
C LEU A 22 -9.90 1.67 -4.29
N ASN A 23 -10.99 2.24 -3.77
CA ASN A 23 -11.59 3.45 -4.35
C ASN A 23 -10.62 4.63 -4.35
N LEU A 24 -9.85 4.81 -3.26
CA LEU A 24 -8.87 5.88 -3.19
C LEU A 24 -7.74 5.72 -4.22
N VAL A 25 -7.27 4.49 -4.46
CA VAL A 25 -6.28 4.19 -5.51
C VAL A 25 -6.85 4.52 -6.89
N ASP A 26 -8.10 4.14 -7.16
CA ASP A 26 -8.77 4.44 -8.41
C ASP A 26 -8.92 5.95 -8.62
N GLU A 27 -9.45 6.68 -7.64
CA GLU A 27 -9.68 8.13 -7.72
C GLU A 27 -8.38 8.90 -7.94
N VAL A 28 -7.30 8.54 -7.23
CA VAL A 28 -5.98 9.18 -7.40
C VAL A 28 -5.43 8.91 -8.79
N ASN A 29 -5.46 7.65 -9.25
CA ASN A 29 -4.97 7.29 -10.58
C ASN A 29 -5.76 8.02 -11.68
N ASP A 30 -7.09 8.01 -11.60
CA ASP A 30 -7.95 8.60 -12.62
C ASP A 30 -7.80 10.12 -12.69
N PHE A 31 -7.61 10.79 -11.55
CA PHE A 31 -7.31 12.21 -11.51
C PHE A 31 -6.03 12.56 -12.28
N PHE A 32 -4.93 11.86 -12.00
CA PHE A 32 -3.66 12.14 -12.67
C PHE A 32 -3.69 11.72 -14.13
N PHE A 33 -4.28 10.57 -14.45
CA PHE A 33 -4.46 10.12 -15.82
C PHE A 33 -5.21 11.15 -16.67
N TYR A 34 -6.31 11.70 -16.13
CA TYR A 34 -7.07 12.76 -16.81
C TYR A 34 -6.24 14.01 -17.03
N LYS A 35 -5.50 14.50 -16.02
CA LYS A 35 -4.64 15.69 -16.15
C LYS A 35 -3.55 15.51 -17.20
N ILE A 36 -2.85 14.38 -17.16
CA ILE A 36 -1.78 14.05 -18.12
C ILE A 36 -2.35 13.92 -19.53
N SER A 37 -3.53 13.30 -19.69
CA SER A 37 -4.16 13.15 -21.01
C SER A 37 -4.54 14.49 -21.64
N LEU A 38 -5.01 15.46 -20.86
CA LEU A 38 -5.29 16.82 -21.37
C LEU A 38 -4.03 17.52 -21.89
N ILE A 39 -2.92 17.41 -21.13
CA ILE A 39 -1.65 18.03 -21.53
C ILE A 39 -1.10 17.38 -22.80
N LYS A 40 -1.17 16.05 -22.90
CA LYS A 40 -0.76 15.31 -24.10
C LYS A 40 -1.56 15.71 -25.33
N GLU A 41 -2.86 15.94 -25.15
CA GLU A 41 -3.72 16.40 -26.23
C GLU A 41 -3.34 17.83 -26.69
N GLU A 42 -3.05 18.75 -25.75
CA GLU A 42 -2.55 20.08 -26.09
C GLU A 42 -1.21 20.01 -26.81
N ILE A 43 -0.26 19.20 -26.34
CA ILE A 43 1.03 18.97 -27.03
C ILE A 43 0.80 18.46 -28.45
N ARG A 44 -0.13 17.54 -28.65
CA ARG A 44 -0.48 17.00 -29.96
C ARG A 44 -1.02 18.10 -30.87
N THR A 45 -1.97 18.88 -30.40
CA THR A 45 -2.58 20.00 -31.14
C THR A 45 -1.54 21.03 -31.57
N ILE A 46 -0.65 21.45 -30.63
CA ILE A 46 0.43 22.36 -30.92
C ILE A 46 1.35 21.84 -32.03
N LYS A 47 1.69 20.54 -31.99
CA LYS A 47 2.52 19.92 -33.04
C LYS A 47 1.83 19.86 -34.39
N GLU A 48 0.52 19.62 -34.42
CA GLU A 48 -0.29 19.57 -35.64
C GLU A 48 -0.42 20.97 -36.27
N ASP A 49 -0.71 21.99 -35.45
CA ASP A 49 -0.90 23.37 -35.89
C ASP A 49 0.41 24.05 -36.38
N ASN A 50 1.55 23.61 -35.84
CA ASN A 50 2.85 24.18 -36.11
C ASN A 50 3.80 23.24 -36.88
N LYS A 51 3.26 22.30 -37.63
CA LYS A 51 4.04 21.26 -38.35
C LYS A 51 5.06 21.83 -39.38
N ASP A 52 4.86 23.07 -39.84
CA ASP A 52 5.72 23.72 -40.81
C ASP A 52 6.82 24.60 -40.14
N MET A 53 6.82 24.71 -38.80
CA MET A 53 7.86 25.40 -38.04
C MET A 53 9.15 24.59 -37.98
N ASP A 54 10.28 25.26 -37.76
CA ASP A 54 11.51 24.52 -37.49
C ASP A 54 11.50 23.87 -36.12
N TYR A 55 12.43 22.91 -35.94
CA TYR A 55 12.48 22.07 -34.72
C TYR A 55 12.72 22.91 -33.45
N GLU A 56 13.58 23.91 -33.48
CA GLU A 56 13.95 24.71 -32.31
C GLU A 56 12.79 25.59 -31.87
N GLU A 57 12.09 26.20 -32.84
CA GLU A 57 10.91 27.01 -32.57
C GLU A 57 9.80 26.20 -31.94
N ILE A 58 9.48 25.03 -32.50
CA ILE A 58 8.42 24.17 -31.96
C ILE A 58 8.79 23.63 -30.55
N GLN A 59 10.07 23.29 -30.30
CA GLN A 59 10.54 22.88 -28.97
C GLN A 59 10.39 23.98 -27.91
N SER A 60 10.64 25.23 -28.30
CA SER A 60 10.45 26.37 -27.41
C SER A 60 8.99 26.55 -26.97
N ILE A 61 8.03 26.25 -27.83
CA ILE A 61 6.59 26.29 -27.52
C ILE A 61 6.18 25.09 -26.68
N LEU A 62 6.74 23.90 -26.95
CA LEU A 62 6.36 22.65 -26.26
C LEU A 62 6.98 22.51 -24.87
N SER A 63 8.15 23.14 -24.64
CA SER A 63 8.90 22.96 -23.37
C SER A 63 8.06 23.23 -22.11
N PRO A 64 7.24 24.28 -22.00
CA PRO A 64 6.40 24.49 -20.83
C PRO A 64 5.39 23.36 -20.62
N TYR A 65 4.78 22.84 -21.67
CA TYR A 65 3.80 21.75 -21.59
C TYR A 65 4.45 20.44 -21.18
N GLN A 66 5.64 20.13 -21.68
CA GLN A 66 6.44 18.96 -21.29
C GLN A 66 6.83 19.03 -19.82
N GLN A 67 7.21 20.20 -19.31
CA GLN A 67 7.51 20.41 -17.89
C GLN A 67 6.26 20.20 -17.02
N ILE A 68 5.08 20.63 -17.45
CA ILE A 68 3.82 20.40 -16.75
C ILE A 68 3.47 18.90 -16.78
N GLU A 69 3.65 18.21 -17.90
CA GLU A 69 3.46 16.76 -18.01
C GLU A 69 4.36 16.01 -17.01
N GLU A 70 5.65 16.34 -16.99
CA GLU A 70 6.63 15.77 -16.07
C GLU A 70 6.24 16.02 -14.60
N PHE A 71 5.82 17.25 -14.29
CA PHE A 71 5.35 17.62 -12.95
C PHE A 71 4.15 16.74 -12.50
N TYR A 72 3.14 16.53 -13.35
CA TYR A 72 2.00 15.68 -12.99
C TYR A 72 2.37 14.20 -12.90
N ASN A 73 3.31 13.70 -13.71
CA ASN A 73 3.83 12.35 -13.58
C ASN A 73 4.53 12.15 -12.24
N ASN A 74 5.39 13.08 -11.82
CA ASN A 74 6.08 13.03 -10.54
C ASN A 74 5.09 13.09 -9.37
N LEU A 75 4.08 13.97 -9.42
CA LEU A 75 3.03 14.03 -8.39
C LEU A 75 2.21 12.73 -8.32
N CYS A 76 1.95 12.09 -9.45
CA CYS A 76 1.28 10.78 -9.47
C CYS A 76 2.10 9.72 -8.75
N GLU A 77 3.40 9.65 -9.05
CA GLU A 77 4.31 8.71 -8.38
C GLU A 77 4.38 8.94 -6.86
N GLU A 78 4.52 10.20 -6.44
CA GLU A 78 4.50 10.56 -5.03
C GLU A 78 3.19 10.19 -4.34
N ALA A 79 2.05 10.45 -4.98
CA ALA A 79 0.74 10.09 -4.46
C ALA A 79 0.59 8.58 -4.32
N MET A 80 1.02 7.79 -5.30
CA MET A 80 1.01 6.32 -5.23
C MET A 80 1.93 5.79 -4.12
N GLN A 81 3.10 6.37 -3.93
CA GLN A 81 4.00 6.03 -2.81
C GLN A 81 3.35 6.32 -1.45
N MET A 82 2.66 7.47 -1.31
CA MET A 82 1.92 7.78 -0.08
C MET A 82 0.80 6.76 0.20
N LEU A 83 0.15 6.22 -0.83
CA LEU A 83 -0.86 5.17 -0.68
C LEU A 83 -0.28 3.87 -0.11
N VAL A 84 0.99 3.54 -0.39
CA VAL A 84 1.68 2.40 0.26
C VAL A 84 1.62 2.53 1.79
N SER A 85 1.91 3.71 2.33
CA SER A 85 1.84 3.95 3.78
C SER A 85 0.43 3.77 4.33
N LYS A 86 -0.60 4.14 3.56
CA LYS A 86 -2.01 3.92 3.95
C LYS A 86 -2.38 2.44 3.96
N VAL A 87 -1.95 1.68 2.94
CA VAL A 87 -2.19 0.23 2.85
C VAL A 87 -1.49 -0.50 4.01
N TYR A 88 -0.24 -0.13 4.30
CA TYR A 88 0.49 -0.71 5.42
C TYR A 88 -0.18 -0.39 6.78
N SER A 89 -0.60 0.85 6.98
CA SER A 89 -1.32 1.26 8.20
C SER A 89 -2.68 0.56 8.35
N TYR A 90 -3.35 0.27 7.24
CA TYR A 90 -4.55 -0.55 7.24
C TYR A 90 -4.26 -1.97 7.76
N ALA A 91 -3.19 -2.61 7.30
CA ALA A 91 -2.78 -3.92 7.77
C ALA A 91 -2.44 -3.89 9.27
N GLU A 92 -1.62 -2.93 9.73
CA GLU A 92 -1.25 -2.77 11.15
C GLU A 92 -2.48 -2.66 12.05
N LYS A 93 -3.41 -1.78 11.69
CA LYS A 93 -4.63 -1.54 12.47
C LYS A 93 -5.48 -2.79 12.63
N HIS A 94 -5.64 -3.57 11.58
CA HIS A 94 -6.48 -4.77 11.65
C HIS A 94 -5.79 -5.93 12.34
N ILE A 95 -4.47 -6.06 12.20
CA ILE A 95 -3.67 -7.00 13.00
C ILE A 95 -3.77 -6.65 14.49
N GLU A 96 -3.75 -5.38 14.85
CA GLU A 96 -3.94 -4.94 16.24
C GLU A 96 -5.33 -5.32 16.78
N LEU A 97 -6.39 -5.18 15.97
CA LEU A 97 -7.74 -5.62 16.35
C LEU A 97 -7.82 -7.12 16.56
N ILE A 98 -7.18 -7.93 15.72
CA ILE A 98 -7.11 -9.38 15.87
C ILE A 98 -6.35 -9.75 17.14
N LEU A 99 -5.19 -9.13 17.40
CA LEU A 99 -4.41 -9.32 18.63
C LEU A 99 -5.22 -8.95 19.88
N PHE A 100 -5.92 -7.83 19.85
CA PHE A 100 -6.76 -7.38 20.96
C PHE A 100 -7.84 -8.43 21.31
N ARG A 101 -8.44 -9.06 20.31
CA ARG A 101 -9.45 -10.11 20.52
C ARG A 101 -8.90 -11.34 21.26
N ILE A 102 -7.65 -11.69 21.03
CA ILE A 102 -6.97 -12.80 21.75
C ILE A 102 -6.29 -12.35 23.05
N GLY A 103 -6.62 -11.16 23.54
CA GLY A 103 -6.05 -10.63 24.78
C GLY A 103 -4.57 -10.22 24.68
N SER A 104 -4.07 -9.97 23.46
CA SER A 104 -2.71 -9.54 23.18
C SER A 104 -2.64 -8.11 22.62
N SER A 105 -1.45 -7.65 22.27
CA SER A 105 -1.18 -6.36 21.61
C SER A 105 0.16 -6.46 20.89
N ILE A 106 0.45 -5.53 19.98
CA ILE A 106 1.73 -5.47 19.26
C ILE A 106 2.90 -5.48 20.24
N LYS A 107 2.86 -4.70 21.33
CA LYS A 107 3.91 -4.68 22.36
C LYS A 107 4.09 -6.02 23.08
N LYS A 108 2.99 -6.73 23.38
CA LYS A 108 3.07 -8.07 23.97
C LYS A 108 3.64 -9.07 22.97
N ALA A 109 3.19 -9.02 21.70
CA ALA A 109 3.68 -9.89 20.65
C ALA A 109 5.19 -9.73 20.42
N GLN A 110 5.70 -8.50 20.37
CA GLN A 110 7.14 -8.22 20.32
C GLN A 110 7.90 -8.84 21.49
N LYS A 111 7.36 -8.73 22.72
CA LYS A 111 7.97 -9.29 23.93
C LYS A 111 7.98 -10.82 23.91
N GLU A 112 6.92 -11.45 23.47
CA GLU A 112 6.82 -12.91 23.33
C GLU A 112 7.78 -13.43 22.25
N TYR A 113 7.82 -12.79 21.09
CA TYR A 113 8.73 -13.15 20.02
C TYR A 113 10.21 -13.11 20.48
N ARG A 114 10.62 -12.04 21.19
CA ARG A 114 11.98 -11.89 21.72
C ARG A 114 12.39 -12.96 22.73
N LYS A 115 11.43 -13.58 23.43
CA LYS A 115 11.72 -14.66 24.37
C LYS A 115 12.09 -15.98 23.69
N THR A 116 11.60 -16.18 22.48
CA THR A 116 11.69 -17.46 21.75
C THR A 116 12.69 -17.40 20.59
N HIS A 117 13.10 -16.19 20.16
CA HIS A 117 13.97 -15.98 19.01
C HIS A 117 15.20 -15.15 19.39
N ILE A 118 16.39 -15.65 19.04
CA ILE A 118 17.68 -15.07 19.41
C ILE A 118 18.02 -13.83 18.53
N SER A 119 17.59 -13.82 17.27
CA SER A 119 17.80 -12.69 16.35
C SER A 119 16.47 -12.06 15.99
N VAL A 120 16.41 -10.72 16.11
CA VAL A 120 15.19 -9.91 15.87
C VAL A 120 15.44 -8.90 14.73
N GLU A 121 16.66 -8.89 14.16
CA GLU A 121 17.02 -7.96 13.10
C GLU A 121 16.27 -8.26 11.80
N GLY A 122 15.76 -7.21 11.17
CA GLY A 122 15.08 -7.30 9.88
C GLY A 122 13.61 -7.78 9.91
N ILE A 123 13.05 -8.08 11.12
CA ILE A 123 11.67 -8.54 11.26
C ILE A 123 10.79 -7.40 11.75
N SER A 124 9.75 -7.07 10.98
CA SER A 124 8.80 -6.01 11.31
C SER A 124 7.92 -6.37 12.51
N ASP A 125 7.29 -5.38 13.12
CA ASP A 125 6.38 -5.59 14.25
C ASP A 125 5.10 -6.36 13.84
N ILE A 126 4.70 -6.23 12.61
CA ILE A 126 3.63 -7.03 12.01
C ILE A 126 4.01 -8.51 11.98
N GLU A 127 5.21 -8.83 11.49
CA GLU A 127 5.68 -10.23 11.42
C GLU A 127 5.83 -10.87 12.81
N LYS A 128 6.26 -10.09 13.82
CA LYS A 128 6.28 -10.56 15.21
C LYS A 128 4.86 -10.82 15.73
N SER A 129 3.88 -10.06 15.29
CA SER A 129 2.48 -10.24 15.65
C SER A 129 1.90 -11.52 15.06
N PHE A 130 2.30 -11.90 13.85
CA PHE A 130 1.88 -13.14 13.22
C PHE A 130 2.26 -14.38 14.02
N TYR A 131 3.40 -14.37 14.69
CA TYR A 131 3.81 -15.47 15.57
C TYR A 131 2.79 -15.70 16.70
N VAL A 132 2.33 -14.63 17.35
CA VAL A 132 1.34 -14.73 18.42
C VAL A 132 -0.03 -15.13 17.87
N ILE A 133 -0.42 -14.59 16.73
CA ILE A 133 -1.69 -14.94 16.08
C ILE A 133 -1.67 -16.43 15.67
N SER A 134 -0.57 -16.93 15.07
CA SER A 134 -0.43 -18.33 14.68
C SER A 134 -0.57 -19.27 15.88
N ASN A 135 0.02 -18.93 17.03
CA ASN A 135 -0.11 -19.74 18.25
C ASN A 135 -1.54 -19.76 18.82
N ASN A 136 -2.40 -18.82 18.43
CA ASN A 136 -3.78 -18.69 18.88
C ASN A 136 -4.79 -18.92 17.73
N SER A 137 -4.37 -19.50 16.63
CA SER A 137 -5.20 -19.79 15.46
C SER A 137 -4.91 -21.18 14.90
N ASN A 138 -5.68 -21.59 13.92
CA ASN A 138 -5.42 -22.82 13.16
C ASN A 138 -4.53 -22.57 11.91
N VAL A 139 -4.01 -21.35 11.73
CA VAL A 139 -3.17 -20.97 10.60
C VAL A 139 -1.70 -21.05 10.99
N GLY A 140 -0.92 -21.80 10.23
CA GLY A 140 0.52 -21.98 10.50
C GLY A 140 1.32 -20.71 10.20
N ILE A 141 2.36 -20.45 11.00
CA ILE A 141 3.23 -19.30 10.78
C ILE A 141 3.91 -19.30 9.40
N SER A 142 4.21 -20.47 8.85
CA SER A 142 4.78 -20.62 7.52
C SER A 142 3.82 -20.12 6.43
N GLU A 143 2.54 -20.46 6.54
CA GLU A 143 1.48 -20.03 5.63
C GLU A 143 1.30 -18.51 5.66
N ILE A 144 1.22 -17.93 6.87
CA ILE A 144 1.13 -16.48 7.05
C ILE A 144 2.35 -15.79 6.46
N SER A 145 3.55 -16.30 6.73
CA SER A 145 4.81 -15.70 6.25
C SER A 145 4.98 -15.83 4.75
N GLU A 146 4.45 -16.87 4.13
CA GLU A 146 4.46 -17.02 2.68
C GLU A 146 3.59 -15.95 2.00
N ILE A 147 2.37 -15.75 2.48
CA ILE A 147 1.47 -14.71 1.97
C ILE A 147 2.07 -13.32 2.22
N TRP A 148 2.65 -13.09 3.40
CA TRP A 148 3.20 -11.78 3.78
C TRP A 148 4.52 -11.45 3.10
N ARG A 149 5.25 -12.42 2.58
CA ARG A 149 6.58 -12.21 1.96
C ARG A 149 6.57 -11.16 0.86
N ASP A 150 5.52 -11.14 0.06
CA ASP A 150 5.38 -10.20 -1.05
C ASP A 150 5.11 -8.76 -0.58
N HIS A 151 4.71 -8.59 0.69
CA HIS A 151 4.44 -7.27 1.29
C HIS A 151 5.66 -6.67 2.02
N LYS A 152 6.78 -7.37 2.14
CA LYS A 152 8.02 -6.84 2.74
C LYS A 152 8.53 -5.62 2.00
N TYR A 153 8.38 -5.59 0.69
CA TYR A 153 8.75 -4.45 -0.14
C TYR A 153 7.96 -3.18 0.22
N MET A 154 6.69 -3.30 0.57
CA MET A 154 5.89 -2.17 1.07
C MET A 154 6.46 -1.59 2.38
N HIS A 155 6.97 -2.44 3.27
CA HIS A 155 7.59 -1.98 4.51
C HIS A 155 8.86 -1.15 4.23
N GLU A 156 9.69 -1.57 3.30
CA GLU A 156 10.89 -0.84 2.89
C GLU A 156 10.54 0.51 2.25
N ILE A 157 9.54 0.55 1.35
CA ILE A 157 9.06 1.78 0.75
C ILE A 157 8.54 2.74 1.82
N ARG A 158 7.66 2.25 2.74
CA ARG A 158 7.14 3.07 3.84
C ARG A 158 8.26 3.67 4.69
N LYS A 159 9.25 2.86 5.07
CA LYS A 159 10.40 3.29 5.86
C LYS A 159 11.18 4.42 5.19
N LYS A 160 11.38 4.33 3.89
CA LYS A 160 12.06 5.37 3.11
C LYS A 160 11.23 6.65 3.02
N ILE A 161 9.92 6.55 2.77
CA ILE A 161 9.01 7.69 2.76
C ILE A 161 9.01 8.40 4.13
N GLU A 162 8.87 7.65 5.23
CA GLU A 162 8.80 8.22 6.59
C GLU A 162 10.12 8.87 7.04
N HIS A 163 11.25 8.39 6.57
CA HIS A 163 12.57 8.88 6.97
C HIS A 163 13.24 9.80 5.95
N HIS A 164 12.56 10.14 4.86
CA HIS A 164 13.14 10.94 3.76
C HIS A 164 14.50 10.42 3.29
N CYS A 165 14.71 9.10 3.36
CA CYS A 165 15.96 8.45 3.05
C CYS A 165 15.98 8.02 1.59
N GLY A 166 16.56 8.84 0.73
CA GLY A 166 17.05 8.44 -0.57
C GLY A 166 16.24 8.90 -1.78
N ASP A 167 16.99 9.18 -2.84
CA ASP A 167 16.50 9.58 -4.17
C ASP A 167 16.02 8.38 -5.03
N GLU A 168 15.75 7.23 -4.40
CA GLU A 168 15.25 6.06 -5.14
C GLU A 168 13.76 6.21 -5.40
N ASN A 169 13.42 6.56 -6.63
CA ASN A 169 12.05 6.53 -7.12
C ASN A 169 11.59 5.07 -7.24
N TYR A 170 10.66 4.67 -6.36
CA TYR A 170 9.96 3.39 -6.51
C TYR A 170 8.82 3.57 -7.49
N SER A 171 8.89 2.88 -8.62
CA SER A 171 7.78 2.84 -9.56
C SER A 171 6.62 2.02 -8.96
N ILE A 172 5.73 2.72 -8.27
CA ILE A 172 4.50 2.16 -7.71
C ILE A 172 3.37 2.47 -8.68
N ASN A 173 2.77 1.44 -9.24
CA ASN A 173 1.62 1.59 -10.10
C ASN A 173 0.31 1.15 -9.41
N LYS A 174 -0.81 1.50 -10.03
CA LYS A 174 -2.16 1.17 -9.59
C LYS A 174 -2.34 -0.34 -9.35
N ASP A 175 -1.91 -1.18 -10.29
CA ASP A 175 -2.13 -2.63 -10.24
C ASP A 175 -1.37 -3.26 -9.07
N TYR A 176 -0.17 -2.78 -8.78
CA TYR A 176 0.59 -3.19 -7.60
C TYR A 176 -0.16 -2.91 -6.31
N LEU A 177 -0.71 -1.69 -6.16
CA LEU A 177 -1.47 -1.32 -4.95
C LEU A 177 -2.76 -2.13 -4.82
N ILE A 178 -3.51 -2.30 -5.90
CA ILE A 178 -4.75 -3.09 -5.91
C ILE A 178 -4.47 -4.53 -5.50
N SER A 179 -3.46 -5.16 -6.10
CA SER A 179 -3.06 -6.54 -5.77
C SER A 179 -2.69 -6.67 -4.28
N ASN A 180 -1.88 -5.75 -3.76
CA ASN A 180 -1.48 -5.77 -2.35
C ASN A 180 -2.66 -5.57 -1.40
N ILE A 181 -3.59 -4.64 -1.68
CA ILE A 181 -4.78 -4.42 -0.85
C ILE A 181 -5.63 -5.70 -0.80
N GLN A 182 -5.83 -6.37 -1.94
CA GLN A 182 -6.62 -7.59 -2.02
C GLN A 182 -5.97 -8.74 -1.24
N GLN A 183 -4.67 -8.97 -1.41
CA GLN A 183 -3.94 -10.01 -0.70
C GLN A 183 -3.91 -9.77 0.81
N ILE A 184 -3.68 -8.52 1.25
CA ILE A 184 -3.72 -8.14 2.67
C ILE A 184 -5.13 -8.37 3.24
N LYS A 185 -6.18 -7.99 2.52
CA LYS A 185 -7.56 -8.23 2.92
C LYS A 185 -7.82 -9.73 3.11
N GLU A 186 -7.42 -10.56 2.15
CA GLU A 186 -7.58 -12.02 2.22
C GLU A 186 -6.84 -12.62 3.42
N LEU A 187 -5.59 -12.19 3.66
CA LEU A 187 -4.81 -12.61 4.82
C LEU A 187 -5.51 -12.22 6.13
N LEU A 188 -5.95 -10.98 6.26
CA LEU A 188 -6.63 -10.49 7.46
C LEU A 188 -7.95 -11.24 7.72
N CYS A 189 -8.73 -11.52 6.68
CA CYS A 189 -9.94 -12.33 6.78
C CYS A 189 -9.63 -13.79 7.20
N LEU A 190 -8.56 -14.38 6.65
CA LEU A 190 -8.10 -15.71 7.03
C LEU A 190 -7.70 -15.75 8.50
N LEU A 191 -6.90 -14.80 8.97
CA LEU A 191 -6.46 -14.73 10.37
C LEU A 191 -7.65 -14.50 11.30
N GLU A 192 -8.55 -13.60 10.96
CA GLU A 192 -9.74 -13.30 11.74
C GLU A 192 -10.64 -14.53 11.86
N ALA A 193 -10.89 -15.24 10.77
CA ALA A 193 -11.74 -16.41 10.72
C ALA A 193 -11.20 -17.58 11.57
N ASN A 194 -9.89 -17.73 11.70
CA ASN A 194 -9.22 -18.86 12.34
C ASN A 194 -8.70 -18.56 13.74
N THR A 195 -8.76 -17.30 14.21
CA THR A 195 -8.34 -16.91 15.57
C THR A 195 -9.44 -17.31 16.59
N ARG A 196 -9.03 -17.94 17.70
CA ARG A 196 -9.92 -18.46 18.77
C ARG A 196 -10.07 -17.48 19.92
#